data_3fe70f671a66801ff75897109022fdf6
#
_entry.id   3fe70f671a66801ff75897109022fdf6
#
_cell.length_a   1.000
_cell.length_b   1.000
_cell.length_c   1.000
_cell.angle_alpha   90.00
_cell.angle_beta   90.00
_cell.angle_gamma   90.00
#
_symmetry.space_group_name_H-M   'P 1'
#
loop_
_entity.id
_entity.type
_entity.pdbx_description
1 polymer ?
#
loop_
_entity_poly.entity_id
_entity_poly.type
_entity_poly.pdbx_seq_one_letter_code
_entity_poly.pdbx_strand_id
1 'polypeptide(L)'
;MRNAFIRTLKESARANGNVWLLCADLGFSVLESFAQEFPDRYVNVGVAEQNMTGVAAGLALSGKTVFTYSIANFPTIRCLEQIRNDVCYHNLNVKIVAVGGGFAYGSAGYTHHGLEDLAVMRVMPNMTIFAPGDPFEAAWGTEACLTQQGPCYLRLGKGGEPMIHTAKLRLEIGKAILIREGSDLTVATSAGTLQLAVSAASSLAINGISSEVLSFPTLQPFDFDLLARSLAKTRRLVTIEEHGKGGLASIVAEFLAVSDLKTKFRPLYVDSAPGDTAGGRDELCARAGLSIEHLAQLAQVLL
;
A
#
# COMPACT_ATOMS: atom_id res chain seq x y z
N MET A 1 9.96 3.94 3.84
CA MET A 1 8.58 4.48 4.04
C MET A 1 8.27 4.79 5.50
N ARG A 2 8.43 3.88 6.48
CA ARG A 2 8.08 4.14 7.90
C ARG A 2 8.74 5.39 8.51
N ASN A 3 10.00 5.70 8.16
CA ASN A 3 10.66 6.91 8.63
C ASN A 3 10.07 8.20 8.01
N ALA A 4 9.60 8.12 6.76
CA ALA A 4 8.87 9.21 6.13
C ALA A 4 7.53 9.44 6.84
N PHE A 5 6.79 8.36 7.11
CA PHE A 5 5.54 8.40 7.88
C PHE A 5 5.72 9.11 9.22
N ILE A 6 6.62 8.64 10.08
CA ILE A 6 6.72 9.19 11.44
C ILE A 6 7.21 10.65 11.45
N ARG A 7 8.10 11.02 10.53
CA ARG A 7 8.55 12.41 10.36
C ARG A 7 7.35 13.31 10.00
N THR A 8 6.61 12.94 8.96
CA THR A 8 5.45 13.69 8.49
C THR A 8 4.35 13.77 9.55
N LEU A 9 4.07 12.66 10.26
CA LEU A 9 3.10 12.64 11.34
C LEU A 9 3.48 13.58 12.49
N LYS A 10 4.76 13.63 12.86
CA LYS A 10 5.26 14.57 13.89
C LYS A 10 5.10 16.02 13.49
N GLU A 11 5.49 16.37 12.26
CA GLU A 11 5.33 17.72 11.73
C GLU A 11 3.86 18.15 11.78
N SER A 12 2.95 17.26 11.39
CA SER A 12 1.51 17.50 11.45
C SER A 12 0.97 17.61 12.88
N ALA A 13 1.47 16.77 13.80
CA ALA A 13 1.06 16.77 15.20
C ALA A 13 1.51 18.03 15.94
N ARG A 14 2.58 18.72 15.51
CA ARG A 14 2.98 20.04 16.02
C ARG A 14 1.95 21.11 15.68
N ALA A 15 1.40 21.04 14.45
CA ALA A 15 0.41 22.00 13.97
C ALA A 15 -1.02 21.69 14.45
N ASN A 16 -1.31 20.41 14.77
CA ASN A 16 -2.66 19.95 15.12
C ASN A 16 -2.66 19.09 16.39
N GLY A 17 -3.17 19.64 17.49
CA GLY A 17 -3.29 18.96 18.78
C GLY A 17 -4.28 17.79 18.83
N ASN A 18 -5.07 17.57 17.76
CA ASN A 18 -6.03 16.47 17.68
C ASN A 18 -5.43 15.20 17.07
N VAL A 19 -4.16 15.22 16.64
CA VAL A 19 -3.48 14.05 16.09
C VAL A 19 -2.94 13.17 17.23
N TRP A 20 -3.36 11.91 17.23
CA TRP A 20 -3.01 10.88 18.21
C TRP A 20 -2.37 9.68 17.55
N LEU A 21 -1.44 9.03 18.24
CA LEU A 21 -0.79 7.81 17.78
C LEU A 21 -0.92 6.70 18.80
N LEU A 22 -1.49 5.57 18.40
CA LEU A 22 -1.61 4.35 19.18
C LEU A 22 -0.74 3.25 18.60
N CYS A 23 -0.13 2.43 19.44
CA CYS A 23 0.55 1.21 19.01
C CYS A 23 0.25 0.04 19.94
N ALA A 24 0.52 -1.18 19.46
CA ALA A 24 0.34 -2.41 20.19
C ALA A 24 1.70 -3.07 20.44
N ASP A 25 2.51 -2.43 21.28
CA ASP A 25 3.88 -2.83 21.69
C ASP A 25 4.83 -3.09 20.51
N LEU A 26 4.73 -2.26 19.50
CA LEU A 26 5.50 -2.30 18.26
C LEU A 26 6.02 -0.91 17.88
N GLY A 27 6.87 -0.86 16.85
CA GLY A 27 7.39 0.41 16.31
C GLY A 27 8.72 0.83 16.91
N PHE A 28 9.47 -0.10 17.48
CA PHE A 28 10.82 0.13 18.02
C PHE A 28 11.73 0.79 16.98
N SER A 29 12.50 1.77 17.44
CA SER A 29 13.38 2.66 16.64
C SER A 29 12.63 3.54 15.63
N VAL A 30 11.31 3.72 15.78
CA VAL A 30 10.47 4.55 14.91
C VAL A 30 9.58 5.50 15.71
N LEU A 31 8.80 4.98 16.67
CA LEU A 31 7.74 5.73 17.35
C LEU A 31 8.22 6.50 18.59
N GLU A 32 9.38 6.20 19.14
CA GLU A 32 9.90 6.80 20.37
C GLU A 32 9.99 8.32 20.26
N SER A 33 10.38 8.83 19.09
CA SER A 33 10.49 10.27 18.87
C SER A 33 9.13 11.00 18.91
N PHE A 34 8.04 10.30 18.55
CA PHE A 34 6.68 10.84 18.73
C PHE A 34 6.25 10.76 20.18
N ALA A 35 6.48 9.64 20.84
CA ALA A 35 6.14 9.42 22.24
C ALA A 35 6.84 10.43 23.17
N GLN A 36 8.11 10.74 22.91
CA GLN A 36 8.86 11.74 23.67
C GLN A 36 8.36 13.18 23.46
N GLU A 37 7.99 13.52 22.23
CA GLU A 37 7.52 14.87 21.88
C GLU A 37 6.05 15.11 22.28
N PHE A 38 5.22 14.07 22.24
CA PHE A 38 3.78 14.14 22.47
C PHE A 38 3.29 13.05 23.46
N PRO A 39 3.80 13.00 24.70
CA PRO A 39 3.48 11.92 25.64
C PRO A 39 1.98 11.78 25.94
N ASP A 40 1.24 12.90 25.95
CA ASP A 40 -0.22 12.91 26.22
C ASP A 40 -1.06 12.46 25.01
N ARG A 41 -0.45 12.25 23.85
CA ARG A 41 -1.11 11.87 22.59
C ARG A 41 -0.54 10.59 22.00
N TYR A 42 0.28 9.89 22.76
CA TYR A 42 0.82 8.58 22.42
C TYR A 42 0.33 7.55 23.42
N VAL A 43 -0.24 6.45 22.92
CA VAL A 43 -0.72 5.34 23.77
C VAL A 43 -0.17 4.02 23.25
N ASN A 44 0.59 3.32 24.10
CA ASN A 44 0.92 1.92 23.88
C ASN A 44 -0.07 1.06 24.67
N VAL A 45 -0.91 0.29 23.97
CA VAL A 45 -1.95 -0.55 24.58
C VAL A 45 -1.44 -1.95 24.97
N GLY A 46 -0.14 -2.22 24.78
CA GLY A 46 0.39 -3.58 24.85
C GLY A 46 0.02 -4.42 23.62
N VAL A 47 0.33 -5.71 23.64
CA VAL A 47 0.04 -6.64 22.53
C VAL A 47 -1.47 -6.94 22.47
N ALA A 48 -2.27 -5.93 22.11
CA ALA A 48 -3.73 -5.96 22.16
C ALA A 48 -4.37 -5.12 21.02
N GLU A 49 -4.16 -5.52 19.77
CA GLU A 49 -4.55 -4.73 18.59
C GLU A 49 -6.07 -4.54 18.46
N GLN A 50 -6.87 -5.51 18.88
CA GLN A 50 -8.33 -5.35 18.92
C GLN A 50 -8.74 -4.24 19.91
N ASN A 51 -8.12 -4.22 21.10
CA ASN A 51 -8.32 -3.14 22.07
C ASN A 51 -7.82 -1.80 21.52
N MET A 52 -6.66 -1.79 20.85
CA MET A 52 -6.14 -0.59 20.17
C MET A 52 -7.16 0.01 19.21
N THR A 53 -7.81 -0.82 18.41
CA THR A 53 -8.82 -0.38 17.44
C THR A 53 -10.05 0.19 18.15
N GLY A 54 -10.54 -0.44 19.22
CA GLY A 54 -11.65 0.06 20.03
C GLY A 54 -11.34 1.38 20.73
N VAL A 55 -10.13 1.53 21.32
CA VAL A 55 -9.66 2.79 21.90
C VAL A 55 -9.56 3.89 20.84
N ALA A 56 -9.02 3.55 19.64
CA ALA A 56 -8.93 4.51 18.53
C ALA A 56 -10.32 4.99 18.09
N ALA A 57 -11.30 4.08 18.01
CA ALA A 57 -12.70 4.44 17.69
C ALA A 57 -13.29 5.39 18.73
N GLY A 58 -13.09 5.13 20.04
CA GLY A 58 -13.56 6.00 21.12
C GLY A 58 -12.93 7.39 21.08
N LEU A 59 -11.63 7.48 20.84
CA LEU A 59 -10.92 8.78 20.66
C LEU A 59 -11.42 9.52 19.42
N ALA A 60 -11.65 8.82 18.31
CA ALA A 60 -12.19 9.43 17.09
C ALA A 60 -13.61 9.96 17.27
N LEU A 61 -14.47 9.27 18.04
CA LEU A 61 -15.79 9.76 18.44
C LEU A 61 -15.71 11.06 19.28
N SER A 62 -14.61 11.26 20.03
CA SER A 62 -14.34 12.50 20.76
C SER A 62 -13.68 13.60 19.92
N GLY A 63 -13.64 13.45 18.58
CA GLY A 63 -13.14 14.45 17.63
C GLY A 63 -11.64 14.39 17.37
N LYS A 64 -10.96 13.28 17.70
CA LYS A 64 -9.54 13.10 17.42
C LYS A 64 -9.31 12.47 16.05
N THR A 65 -8.14 12.75 15.45
CA THR A 65 -7.61 12.02 14.30
C THR A 65 -6.60 11.01 14.84
N VAL A 66 -6.93 9.71 14.75
CA VAL A 66 -6.19 8.67 15.46
C VAL A 66 -5.48 7.76 14.50
N PHE A 67 -4.16 7.70 14.60
CA PHE A 67 -3.33 6.73 13.88
C PHE A 67 -3.10 5.51 14.76
N THR A 68 -3.40 4.32 14.25
CA THR A 68 -2.99 3.04 14.85
C THR A 68 -1.80 2.49 14.07
N TYR A 69 -0.82 1.90 14.74
CA TYR A 69 0.41 1.41 14.10
C TYR A 69 0.75 0.01 14.56
N SER A 70 0.84 -0.93 13.62
CA SER A 70 1.29 -2.31 13.88
C SER A 70 1.79 -2.99 12.59
N ILE A 71 2.24 -4.26 12.68
CA ILE A 71 2.66 -5.11 11.53
C ILE A 71 1.42 -5.57 10.76
N ALA A 72 1.49 -5.54 9.43
CA ALA A 72 0.40 -5.63 8.46
C ALA A 72 -0.84 -6.48 8.86
N ASN A 73 -0.66 -7.73 9.28
CA ASN A 73 -1.79 -8.61 9.61
C ASN A 73 -2.43 -8.29 10.98
N PHE A 74 -1.67 -7.73 11.90
CA PHE A 74 -2.12 -7.52 13.27
C PHE A 74 -3.16 -6.39 13.39
N PRO A 75 -2.95 -5.19 12.80
CA PRO A 75 -3.96 -4.13 12.85
C PRO A 75 -5.07 -4.33 11.79
N THR A 76 -5.02 -5.36 10.96
CA THR A 76 -6.00 -5.63 9.91
C THR A 76 -6.82 -6.88 10.19
N ILE A 77 -6.33 -8.07 9.82
CA ILE A 77 -7.09 -9.33 9.88
C ILE A 77 -7.53 -9.64 11.32
N ARG A 78 -6.62 -9.46 12.31
CA ARG A 78 -6.94 -9.67 13.73
C ARG A 78 -8.05 -8.74 14.23
N CYS A 79 -8.16 -7.53 13.68
CA CYS A 79 -9.07 -6.46 14.12
C CYS A 79 -10.25 -6.25 13.17
N LEU A 80 -10.49 -7.18 12.24
CA LEU A 80 -11.41 -6.95 11.13
C LEU A 80 -12.83 -6.59 11.57
N GLU A 81 -13.33 -7.22 12.63
CA GLU A 81 -14.65 -6.92 13.18
C GLU A 81 -14.71 -5.51 13.76
N GLN A 82 -13.75 -5.12 14.59
CA GLN A 82 -13.65 -3.78 15.17
C GLN A 82 -13.50 -2.72 14.08
N ILE A 83 -12.67 -2.97 13.06
CA ILE A 83 -12.53 -2.07 11.93
C ILE A 83 -13.88 -1.90 11.21
N ARG A 84 -14.56 -3.01 10.93
CA ARG A 84 -15.85 -2.98 10.22
C ARG A 84 -16.92 -2.25 11.02
N ASN A 85 -17.10 -2.63 12.27
CA ASN A 85 -18.24 -2.22 13.10
C ASN A 85 -17.96 -0.87 13.79
N ASP A 86 -16.81 -0.73 14.45
CA ASP A 86 -16.54 0.43 15.30
C ASP A 86 -15.97 1.59 14.49
N VAL A 87 -15.18 1.31 13.45
CA VAL A 87 -14.49 2.35 12.67
C VAL A 87 -15.26 2.68 11.39
N CYS A 88 -15.45 1.69 10.51
CA CYS A 88 -15.96 1.93 9.15
C CYS A 88 -17.46 2.22 9.12
N TYR A 89 -18.27 1.48 9.87
CA TYR A 89 -19.71 1.71 9.93
C TYR A 89 -20.04 3.12 10.42
N HIS A 90 -19.30 3.61 11.42
CA HIS A 90 -19.44 4.97 11.98
C HIS A 90 -18.68 6.05 11.22
N ASN A 91 -17.96 5.67 10.15
CA ASN A 91 -17.13 6.59 9.35
C ASN A 91 -16.14 7.41 10.19
N LEU A 92 -15.47 6.78 11.16
CA LEU A 92 -14.62 7.44 12.12
C LEU A 92 -13.25 7.80 11.55
N ASN A 93 -12.67 8.87 12.09
CA ASN A 93 -11.39 9.40 11.66
C ASN A 93 -10.20 8.60 12.24
N VAL A 94 -10.18 7.30 11.97
CA VAL A 94 -9.12 6.36 12.36
C VAL A 94 -8.27 6.00 11.14
N LYS A 95 -6.94 6.13 11.28
CA LYS A 95 -5.95 5.86 10.25
C LYS A 95 -5.18 4.60 10.62
N ILE A 96 -5.46 3.50 9.96
CA ILE A 96 -4.87 2.19 10.23
C ILE A 96 -3.54 2.12 9.47
N VAL A 97 -2.42 2.19 10.17
CA VAL A 97 -1.08 2.12 9.58
C VAL A 97 -0.53 0.72 9.77
N ALA A 98 -0.37 0.01 8.66
CA ALA A 98 0.15 -1.33 8.61
C ALA A 98 1.56 -1.34 8.01
N VAL A 99 2.54 -1.76 8.76
CA VAL A 99 3.94 -1.81 8.34
C VAL A 99 4.32 -3.21 7.91
N GLY A 100 5.08 -3.30 6.82
CA GLY A 100 5.62 -4.56 6.34
C GLY A 100 4.63 -5.39 5.53
N GLY A 101 3.87 -4.75 4.63
CA GLY A 101 3.06 -5.45 3.64
C GLY A 101 3.88 -6.41 2.78
N GLY A 102 3.25 -7.44 2.24
CA GLY A 102 3.91 -8.48 1.46
C GLY A 102 4.82 -9.36 2.31
N PHE A 103 5.98 -9.68 1.78
CA PHE A 103 7.02 -10.48 2.42
C PHE A 103 8.04 -9.66 3.22
N ALA A 104 7.76 -8.41 3.57
CA ALA A 104 8.72 -7.52 4.23
C ALA A 104 9.28 -8.06 5.56
N TYR A 105 8.56 -8.94 6.25
CA TYR A 105 8.99 -9.68 7.43
C TYR A 105 9.37 -11.15 7.13
N GLY A 106 9.79 -11.47 5.92
CA GLY A 106 10.04 -12.79 5.36
C GLY A 106 10.40 -13.89 6.35
N SER A 107 11.54 -13.75 7.07
CA SER A 107 12.04 -14.75 8.03
C SER A 107 11.13 -14.97 9.27
N ALA A 108 10.20 -14.05 9.54
CA ALA A 108 9.21 -14.22 10.62
C ALA A 108 8.06 -15.18 10.25
N GLY A 109 7.99 -15.57 8.98
CA GLY A 109 7.02 -16.54 8.46
C GLY A 109 5.62 -15.94 8.19
N TYR A 110 4.71 -16.83 7.79
CA TYR A 110 3.38 -16.48 7.27
C TYR A 110 2.56 -15.57 8.20
N THR A 111 2.66 -15.75 9.51
CA THR A 111 1.94 -14.91 10.48
C THR A 111 2.27 -13.41 10.38
N HIS A 112 3.40 -13.07 9.77
CA HIS A 112 3.89 -11.71 9.57
C HIS A 112 3.84 -11.26 8.11
N HIS A 113 3.44 -12.12 7.17
CA HIS A 113 3.31 -11.77 5.76
C HIS A 113 1.97 -11.05 5.55
N GLY A 114 2.00 -9.85 4.97
CA GLY A 114 0.80 -9.07 4.63
C GLY A 114 0.40 -9.33 3.19
N LEU A 115 -0.31 -10.43 2.93
CA LEU A 115 -0.70 -10.85 1.57
C LEU A 115 -2.20 -10.73 1.30
N GLU A 116 -3.00 -10.50 2.32
CA GLU A 116 -4.47 -10.43 2.27
C GLU A 116 -5.02 -9.07 2.73
N ASP A 117 -4.17 -8.22 3.28
CA ASP A 117 -4.51 -6.94 3.92
C ASP A 117 -5.27 -5.98 2.99
N LEU A 118 -4.80 -5.79 1.75
CA LEU A 118 -5.49 -4.92 0.78
C LEU A 118 -6.87 -5.48 0.40
N ALA A 119 -6.99 -6.80 0.23
CA ALA A 119 -8.24 -7.46 -0.12
C ALA A 119 -9.31 -7.25 0.96
N VAL A 120 -8.97 -7.48 2.22
CA VAL A 120 -9.92 -7.33 3.34
C VAL A 120 -10.24 -5.86 3.62
N MET A 121 -9.31 -4.94 3.43
CA MET A 121 -9.57 -3.51 3.58
C MET A 121 -10.44 -2.95 2.44
N ARG A 122 -10.31 -3.49 1.21
CA ARG A 122 -11.13 -3.08 0.05
C ARG A 122 -12.64 -3.30 0.24
N VAL A 123 -13.04 -4.32 0.97
CA VAL A 123 -14.46 -4.61 1.18
C VAL A 123 -15.06 -3.82 2.35
N MET A 124 -14.26 -3.05 3.10
CA MET A 124 -14.75 -2.24 4.22
C MET A 124 -15.44 -0.97 3.70
N PRO A 125 -16.64 -0.63 4.22
CA PRO A 125 -17.34 0.59 3.83
C PRO A 125 -16.53 1.83 4.25
N ASN A 126 -16.61 2.90 3.47
CA ASN A 126 -15.97 4.19 3.71
C ASN A 126 -14.42 4.17 3.75
N MET A 127 -13.77 3.04 3.57
CA MET A 127 -12.33 2.90 3.68
C MET A 127 -11.61 3.56 2.49
N THR A 128 -10.68 4.47 2.77
CA THR A 128 -9.70 4.97 1.79
C THR A 128 -8.42 4.15 1.92
N ILE A 129 -7.85 3.67 0.80
CA ILE A 129 -6.68 2.78 0.82
C ILE A 129 -5.50 3.45 0.14
N PHE A 130 -4.43 3.65 0.91
CA PHE A 130 -3.13 4.13 0.44
C PHE A 130 -2.12 2.99 0.40
N ALA A 131 -1.49 2.82 -0.74
CA ALA A 131 -0.47 1.79 -1.00
C ALA A 131 0.77 2.43 -1.67
N PRO A 132 1.50 3.32 -0.95
CA PRO A 132 2.64 4.05 -1.49
C PRO A 132 3.77 3.14 -1.95
N GLY A 133 4.41 3.47 -3.08
CA GLY A 133 5.50 2.71 -3.69
C GLY A 133 6.88 3.11 -3.20
N ASP A 134 7.04 4.32 -2.66
CA ASP A 134 8.33 4.84 -2.18
C ASP A 134 8.16 5.78 -0.97
N PRO A 135 9.27 6.29 -0.37
CA PRO A 135 9.19 7.22 0.77
C PRO A 135 8.52 8.56 0.46
N PHE A 136 8.54 9.04 -0.78
CA PHE A 136 7.85 10.26 -1.18
C PHE A 136 6.32 10.06 -1.17
N GLU A 137 5.86 9.01 -1.80
CA GLU A 137 4.44 8.63 -1.79
C GLU A 137 3.95 8.34 -0.35
N ALA A 138 4.82 7.75 0.51
CA ALA A 138 4.48 7.46 1.91
C ALA A 138 4.32 8.73 2.76
N ALA A 139 5.17 9.75 2.56
CA ALA A 139 5.03 11.05 3.20
C ALA A 139 3.72 11.72 2.77
N TRP A 140 3.46 11.77 1.46
CA TRP A 140 2.21 12.29 0.91
C TRP A 140 0.98 11.53 1.45
N GLY A 141 1.01 10.20 1.43
CA GLY A 141 -0.11 9.38 1.93
C GLY A 141 -0.42 9.64 3.41
N THR A 142 0.61 9.95 4.20
CA THR A 142 0.45 10.35 5.61
C THR A 142 -0.26 11.70 5.73
N GLU A 143 0.13 12.71 4.93
CA GLU A 143 -0.54 14.01 4.87
C GLU A 143 -1.98 13.88 4.37
N ALA A 144 -2.18 13.08 3.32
CA ALA A 144 -3.50 12.80 2.76
C ALA A 144 -4.44 12.14 3.79
N CYS A 145 -3.94 11.20 4.60
CA CYS A 145 -4.69 10.62 5.71
C CYS A 145 -5.18 11.66 6.73
N LEU A 146 -4.42 12.73 6.97
CA LEU A 146 -4.80 13.79 7.91
C LEU A 146 -5.94 14.67 7.39
N THR A 147 -5.98 14.88 6.09
CA THR A 147 -7.00 15.71 5.43
C THR A 147 -8.25 14.92 5.04
N GLN A 148 -8.11 13.63 4.81
CA GLN A 148 -9.21 12.73 4.47
C GLN A 148 -10.06 12.44 5.71
N GLN A 149 -11.35 12.76 5.66
CA GLN A 149 -12.30 12.38 6.70
C GLN A 149 -12.69 10.90 6.56
N GLY A 150 -12.94 10.25 7.71
CA GLY A 150 -13.27 8.85 7.76
C GLY A 150 -12.06 7.90 7.82
N PRO A 151 -12.29 6.59 7.72
CA PRO A 151 -11.26 5.59 7.87
C PRO A 151 -10.27 5.60 6.71
N CYS A 152 -9.00 5.45 7.04
CA CYS A 152 -7.93 5.24 6.05
C CYS A 152 -7.10 4.01 6.42
N TYR A 153 -6.68 3.27 5.42
CA TYR A 153 -5.66 2.24 5.52
C TYR A 153 -4.40 2.72 4.81
N LEU A 154 -3.26 2.75 5.50
CA LEU A 154 -1.97 3.15 4.97
C LEU A 154 -1.00 1.97 5.05
N ARG A 155 -0.69 1.36 3.92
CA ARG A 155 0.20 0.21 3.80
C ARG A 155 1.63 0.65 3.56
N LEU A 156 2.51 0.44 4.52
CA LEU A 156 3.91 0.86 4.44
C LEU A 156 4.86 -0.33 4.30
N GLY A 157 5.98 -0.11 3.62
CA GLY A 157 7.12 -1.02 3.67
C GLY A 157 7.85 -0.95 5.01
N LYS A 158 8.69 -1.96 5.30
CA LYS A 158 9.44 -2.09 6.55
C LYS A 158 10.61 -1.10 6.66
N GLY A 159 11.20 -0.72 5.52
CA GLY A 159 12.36 0.17 5.43
C GLY A 159 13.35 -0.28 4.35
N GLY A 160 14.21 0.65 3.92
CA GLY A 160 15.19 0.38 2.85
C GLY A 160 14.64 0.58 1.44
N GLU A 161 13.38 0.98 1.30
CA GLU A 161 12.81 1.29 -0.01
C GLU A 161 13.53 2.50 -0.62
N PRO A 162 13.95 2.41 -1.89
CA PRO A 162 14.61 3.53 -2.57
C PRO A 162 13.63 4.66 -2.86
N MET A 163 14.14 5.87 -2.99
CA MET A 163 13.41 7.03 -3.48
C MET A 163 13.35 6.94 -5.01
N ILE A 164 12.17 6.78 -5.57
CA ILE A 164 11.93 6.71 -7.01
C ILE A 164 11.61 8.10 -7.57
N HIS A 165 10.80 8.85 -6.86
CA HIS A 165 10.45 10.21 -7.26
C HIS A 165 11.59 11.17 -6.98
N THR A 166 12.13 11.80 -8.04
CA THR A 166 13.23 12.77 -7.96
C THR A 166 12.76 14.23 -8.00
N ALA A 167 11.51 14.47 -8.41
CA ALA A 167 10.89 15.77 -8.48
C ALA A 167 9.74 15.90 -7.47
N LYS A 168 9.47 17.14 -7.03
CA LYS A 168 8.24 17.42 -6.27
C LYS A 168 7.05 17.30 -7.20
N LEU A 169 6.25 16.25 -7.00
CA LEU A 169 4.98 16.04 -7.69
C LEU A 169 3.84 16.48 -6.77
N ARG A 170 2.80 17.03 -7.36
CA ARG A 170 1.54 17.23 -6.67
C ARG A 170 0.73 15.94 -6.80
N LEU A 171 0.55 15.24 -5.69
CA LEU A 171 -0.25 14.02 -5.64
C LEU A 171 -1.66 14.34 -5.18
N GLU A 172 -2.63 13.56 -5.66
CA GLU A 172 -4.03 13.70 -5.31
C GLU A 172 -4.62 12.31 -4.99
N ILE A 173 -5.53 12.26 -4.02
CA ILE A 173 -6.23 11.02 -3.66
C ILE A 173 -7.04 10.53 -4.86
N GLY A 174 -6.90 9.24 -5.20
CA GLY A 174 -7.57 8.62 -6.34
C GLY A 174 -6.91 8.93 -7.69
N LYS A 175 -5.70 9.51 -7.69
CA LYS A 175 -4.93 9.72 -8.91
C LYS A 175 -3.66 8.87 -8.90
N ALA A 176 -3.42 8.23 -10.05
CA ALA A 176 -2.21 7.48 -10.30
C ALA A 176 -1.12 8.40 -10.89
N ILE A 177 0.12 7.92 -10.86
CA ILE A 177 1.30 8.65 -11.29
C ILE A 177 1.87 7.96 -12.53
N LEU A 178 2.05 8.72 -13.61
CA LEU A 178 2.84 8.29 -14.76
C LEU A 178 4.32 8.41 -14.41
N ILE A 179 4.98 7.27 -14.19
CA ILE A 179 6.40 7.19 -13.85
C ILE A 179 7.28 7.23 -15.11
N ARG A 180 6.83 6.54 -16.15
CA ARG A 180 7.54 6.43 -17.42
C ARG A 180 6.53 6.33 -18.55
N GLU A 181 6.75 7.07 -19.63
CA GLU A 181 5.98 6.93 -20.86
C GLU A 181 6.40 5.67 -21.64
N GLY A 182 5.45 5.09 -22.37
CA GLY A 182 5.66 3.95 -23.23
C GLY A 182 4.49 3.73 -24.18
N SER A 183 4.69 2.88 -25.22
CA SER A 183 3.72 2.64 -26.28
C SER A 183 3.29 1.18 -26.44
N ASP A 184 4.10 0.23 -26.00
CA ASP A 184 3.93 -1.18 -26.35
C ASP A 184 3.21 -1.98 -25.24
N LEU A 185 3.42 -1.60 -23.99
CA LEU A 185 2.94 -2.29 -22.81
C LEU A 185 2.69 -1.31 -21.68
N THR A 186 1.62 -1.50 -20.91
CA THR A 186 1.42 -0.85 -19.60
C THR A 186 1.87 -1.79 -18.49
N VAL A 187 2.69 -1.29 -17.57
CA VAL A 187 3.03 -1.93 -16.29
C VAL A 187 2.40 -1.12 -15.18
N ALA A 188 1.37 -1.65 -14.54
CA ALA A 188 0.69 -1.02 -13.42
C ALA A 188 1.18 -1.63 -12.09
N THR A 189 1.55 -0.79 -11.14
CA THR A 189 2.12 -1.22 -9.87
C THR A 189 1.57 -0.43 -8.69
N SER A 190 1.66 -1.00 -7.49
CA SER A 190 1.34 -0.34 -6.22
C SER A 190 2.28 -0.80 -5.12
N ALA A 191 2.36 -0.05 -4.05
CA ALA A 191 3.17 -0.39 -2.88
C ALA A 191 4.63 -0.69 -3.21
N GLY A 192 5.26 -1.61 -2.49
CA GLY A 192 6.69 -1.92 -2.54
C GLY A 192 7.20 -2.52 -3.87
N THR A 193 6.36 -2.70 -4.89
CA THR A 193 6.76 -3.21 -6.21
C THR A 193 7.11 -2.13 -7.23
N LEU A 194 7.03 -0.83 -6.86
CA LEU A 194 7.34 0.28 -7.76
C LEU A 194 8.78 0.20 -8.33
N GLN A 195 9.78 -0.06 -7.48
CA GLN A 195 11.17 -0.22 -7.95
C GLN A 195 11.31 -1.37 -8.94
N LEU A 196 10.65 -2.51 -8.67
CA LEU A 196 10.70 -3.66 -9.57
C LEU A 196 10.09 -3.33 -10.94
N ALA A 197 8.95 -2.61 -10.96
CA ALA A 197 8.31 -2.17 -12.20
C ALA A 197 9.21 -1.25 -13.04
N VAL A 198 9.88 -0.27 -12.39
CA VAL A 198 10.82 0.64 -13.06
C VAL A 198 12.04 -0.10 -13.61
N SER A 199 12.60 -1.02 -12.83
CA SER A 199 13.77 -1.82 -13.25
C SER A 199 13.41 -2.74 -14.41
N ALA A 200 12.24 -3.38 -14.36
CA ALA A 200 11.75 -4.24 -15.45
C ALA A 200 11.50 -3.45 -16.74
N ALA A 201 10.89 -2.27 -16.65
CA ALA A 201 10.69 -1.39 -17.81
C ALA A 201 12.02 -0.95 -18.43
N SER A 202 13.06 -0.76 -17.63
CA SER A 202 14.42 -0.44 -18.12
C SER A 202 15.05 -1.63 -18.81
N SER A 203 14.89 -2.85 -18.29
CA SER A 203 15.33 -4.08 -18.92
C SER A 203 14.61 -4.35 -20.25
N LEU A 204 13.30 -4.13 -20.29
CA LEU A 204 12.49 -4.26 -21.52
C LEU A 204 12.92 -3.29 -22.62
N ALA A 205 13.29 -2.07 -22.26
CA ALA A 205 13.77 -1.07 -23.21
C ALA A 205 15.07 -1.46 -23.91
N ILE A 206 15.96 -2.20 -23.24
CA ILE A 206 17.18 -2.75 -23.85
C ILE A 206 16.84 -3.70 -25.00
N ASN A 207 15.68 -4.40 -24.88
CA ASN A 207 15.16 -5.29 -25.91
C ASN A 207 14.17 -4.61 -26.87
N GLY A 208 14.14 -3.28 -26.92
CA GLY A 208 13.31 -2.51 -27.84
C GLY A 208 11.82 -2.43 -27.46
N ILE A 209 11.43 -2.82 -26.25
CA ILE A 209 10.04 -2.79 -25.78
C ILE A 209 9.83 -1.50 -24.95
N SER A 210 8.94 -0.63 -25.43
CA SER A 210 8.58 0.63 -24.81
C SER A 210 7.45 0.46 -23.79
N SER A 211 7.80 0.33 -22.50
CA SER A 211 6.82 0.10 -21.43
C SER A 211 6.42 1.40 -20.72
N GLU A 212 5.11 1.67 -20.65
CA GLU A 212 4.55 2.70 -19.79
C GLU A 212 4.42 2.17 -18.37
N VAL A 213 4.92 2.91 -17.37
CA VAL A 213 4.85 2.51 -15.96
C VAL A 213 3.93 3.46 -15.20
N LEU A 214 2.90 2.90 -14.55
CA LEU A 214 1.93 3.61 -13.72
C LEU A 214 2.07 3.17 -12.27
N SER A 215 2.28 4.11 -11.33
CA SER A 215 2.16 3.89 -9.90
C SER A 215 0.76 4.25 -9.40
N PHE A 216 0.16 3.37 -8.61
CA PHE A 216 -1.14 3.58 -7.97
C PHE A 216 -0.96 3.70 -6.46
N PRO A 217 -0.62 4.91 -5.94
CA PRO A 217 -0.44 5.13 -4.50
C PRO A 217 -1.75 5.09 -3.72
N THR A 218 -2.90 5.15 -4.40
CA THR A 218 -4.23 4.88 -3.84
C THR A 218 -4.90 3.75 -4.61
N LEU A 219 -5.49 2.80 -3.88
CA LEU A 219 -6.27 1.69 -4.45
C LEU A 219 -7.78 1.89 -4.26
N GLN A 220 -8.18 2.77 -3.33
CA GLN A 220 -9.56 3.18 -3.11
C GLN A 220 -9.58 4.62 -2.56
N PRO A 221 -10.07 5.60 -3.35
CA PRO A 221 -10.52 5.49 -4.75
C PRO A 221 -9.38 5.16 -5.71
N PHE A 222 -9.71 4.61 -6.89
CA PHE A 222 -8.76 4.18 -7.91
C PHE A 222 -8.84 5.05 -9.17
N ASP A 223 -7.72 5.32 -9.83
CA ASP A 223 -7.66 6.12 -11.08
C ASP A 223 -7.93 5.25 -12.32
N PHE A 224 -9.19 4.94 -12.56
CA PHE A 224 -9.60 4.22 -13.77
C PHE A 224 -9.36 5.04 -15.05
N ASP A 225 -9.39 6.39 -14.97
CA ASP A 225 -9.21 7.26 -16.13
C ASP A 225 -7.80 7.17 -16.69
N LEU A 226 -6.76 7.24 -15.82
CA LEU A 226 -5.39 7.11 -16.28
C LEU A 226 -5.12 5.69 -16.80
N LEU A 227 -5.63 4.68 -16.12
CA LEU A 227 -5.52 3.30 -16.59
C LEU A 227 -6.17 3.13 -17.97
N ALA A 228 -7.39 3.60 -18.16
CA ALA A 228 -8.10 3.50 -19.43
C ALA A 228 -7.35 4.19 -20.58
N ARG A 229 -6.84 5.42 -20.35
CA ARG A 229 -6.03 6.15 -21.36
C ARG A 229 -4.77 5.38 -21.74
N SER A 230 -4.08 4.82 -20.77
CA SER A 230 -2.89 3.98 -21.01
C SER A 230 -3.24 2.74 -21.84
N LEU A 231 -4.32 2.04 -21.47
CA LEU A 231 -4.75 0.81 -22.15
C LEU A 231 -5.31 1.05 -23.56
N ALA A 232 -5.94 2.21 -23.79
CA ALA A 232 -6.35 2.60 -25.14
C ALA A 232 -5.16 2.73 -26.10
N LYS A 233 -4.00 3.14 -25.58
CA LYS A 233 -2.73 3.26 -26.32
C LYS A 233 -2.02 1.91 -26.46
N THR A 234 -1.74 1.23 -25.37
CA THR A 234 -0.86 0.07 -25.32
C THR A 234 -1.57 -1.25 -25.62
N ARG A 235 -2.84 -1.38 -25.24
CA ARG A 235 -3.67 -2.59 -25.37
C ARG A 235 -3.10 -3.86 -24.70
N ARG A 236 -2.07 -3.70 -23.89
CA ARG A 236 -1.38 -4.77 -23.16
C ARG A 236 -1.08 -4.30 -21.76
N LEU A 237 -1.32 -5.15 -20.78
CA LEU A 237 -1.19 -4.83 -19.37
C LEU A 237 -0.54 -5.96 -18.60
N VAL A 238 0.46 -5.60 -17.82
CA VAL A 238 0.94 -6.39 -16.67
C VAL A 238 0.68 -5.59 -15.42
N THR A 239 -0.03 -6.16 -14.44
CA THR A 239 -0.03 -5.63 -13.07
C THR A 239 1.04 -6.34 -12.25
N ILE A 240 1.70 -5.61 -11.36
CA ILE A 240 2.65 -6.20 -10.42
C ILE A 240 2.37 -5.71 -9.00
N GLU A 241 2.20 -6.67 -8.08
CA GLU A 241 1.95 -6.41 -6.67
C GLU A 241 2.50 -7.53 -5.77
N GLU A 242 3.05 -7.15 -4.63
CA GLU A 242 3.47 -8.06 -3.57
C GLU A 242 2.30 -8.27 -2.59
N HIS A 243 1.26 -8.94 -3.10
CA HIS A 243 -0.01 -9.20 -2.43
C HIS A 243 -0.67 -10.42 -3.08
N GLY A 244 -1.59 -11.06 -2.37
CA GLY A 244 -2.41 -12.15 -2.90
C GLY A 244 -3.58 -11.66 -3.77
N LYS A 245 -4.58 -12.51 -3.97
CA LYS A 245 -5.83 -12.16 -4.68
C LYS A 245 -6.59 -11.06 -3.93
N GLY A 246 -7.28 -10.19 -4.66
CA GLY A 246 -8.09 -9.11 -4.09
C GLY A 246 -7.41 -7.74 -4.06
N GLY A 247 -6.12 -7.64 -4.44
CA GLY A 247 -5.38 -6.39 -4.56
C GLY A 247 -5.54 -5.69 -5.92
N LEU A 248 -4.46 -5.08 -6.40
CA LEU A 248 -4.41 -4.30 -7.66
C LEU A 248 -4.90 -5.11 -8.86
N ALA A 249 -4.42 -6.35 -9.02
CA ALA A 249 -4.81 -7.21 -10.15
C ALA A 249 -6.32 -7.46 -10.19
N SER A 250 -6.95 -7.64 -9.04
CA SER A 250 -8.39 -7.83 -8.95
C SER A 250 -9.17 -6.57 -9.28
N ILE A 251 -8.74 -5.38 -8.80
CA ILE A 251 -9.33 -4.08 -9.16
C ILE A 251 -9.32 -3.90 -10.67
N VAL A 252 -8.18 -4.18 -11.29
CA VAL A 252 -8.00 -4.06 -12.74
C VAL A 252 -8.86 -5.07 -13.49
N ALA A 253 -8.92 -6.33 -13.03
CA ALA A 253 -9.74 -7.37 -13.66
C ALA A 253 -11.24 -7.02 -13.61
N GLU A 254 -11.73 -6.53 -12.46
CA GLU A 254 -13.11 -6.05 -12.28
C GLU A 254 -13.43 -4.90 -13.26
N PHE A 255 -12.52 -3.95 -13.40
CA PHE A 255 -12.67 -2.85 -14.36
C PHE A 255 -12.69 -3.33 -15.81
N LEU A 256 -11.78 -4.23 -16.20
CA LEU A 256 -11.72 -4.77 -17.56
C LEU A 256 -12.97 -5.58 -17.90
N ALA A 257 -13.55 -6.28 -16.94
CA ALA A 257 -14.78 -7.08 -17.15
C ALA A 257 -16.01 -6.25 -17.52
N VAL A 258 -16.05 -4.97 -17.16
CA VAL A 258 -17.18 -4.06 -17.46
C VAL A 258 -16.81 -2.97 -18.48
N SER A 259 -15.56 -2.94 -18.95
CA SER A 259 -15.08 -1.98 -19.94
C SER A 259 -15.13 -2.54 -21.36
N ASP A 260 -15.25 -1.69 -22.38
CA ASP A 260 -15.13 -2.05 -23.79
C ASP A 260 -13.66 -2.15 -24.28
N LEU A 261 -12.69 -2.07 -23.37
CA LEU A 261 -11.27 -2.07 -23.70
C LEU A 261 -10.80 -3.47 -24.09
N LYS A 262 -10.33 -3.62 -25.31
CA LYS A 262 -9.71 -4.87 -25.79
C LYS A 262 -8.25 -4.93 -25.34
N THR A 263 -8.01 -5.44 -24.13
CA THR A 263 -6.70 -5.48 -23.48
C THR A 263 -6.26 -6.93 -23.24
N LYS A 264 -5.04 -7.29 -23.68
CA LYS A 264 -4.38 -8.52 -23.21
C LYS A 264 -3.84 -8.25 -21.81
N PHE A 265 -4.27 -9.01 -20.82
CA PHE A 265 -3.93 -8.80 -19.41
C PHE A 265 -3.20 -10.01 -18.81
N ARG A 266 -2.12 -9.76 -18.09
CA ARG A 266 -1.40 -10.75 -17.28
C ARG A 266 -1.11 -10.14 -15.89
N PRO A 267 -1.69 -10.69 -14.83
CA PRO A 267 -1.37 -10.27 -13.46
C PRO A 267 -0.10 -10.97 -12.98
N LEU A 268 0.73 -10.24 -12.24
CA LEU A 268 1.86 -10.76 -11.49
C LEU A 268 1.65 -10.43 -10.02
N TYR A 269 1.27 -11.43 -9.24
CA TYR A 269 0.91 -11.36 -7.83
C TYR A 269 1.30 -12.65 -7.11
N VAL A 270 1.19 -12.70 -5.80
CA VAL A 270 1.47 -13.93 -5.01
C VAL A 270 0.26 -14.86 -5.10
N ASP A 271 0.32 -15.89 -5.96
CA ASP A 271 -0.82 -16.77 -6.23
C ASP A 271 -1.02 -17.88 -5.19
N SER A 272 0.02 -18.29 -4.50
CA SER A 272 -0.05 -19.38 -3.53
C SER A 272 0.17 -18.91 -2.11
N ALA A 273 -0.50 -19.58 -1.15
CA ALA A 273 -0.06 -19.49 0.23
C ALA A 273 1.46 -19.79 0.29
N PRO A 274 2.24 -19.01 1.01
CA PRO A 274 3.64 -19.31 1.18
C PRO A 274 3.73 -20.73 1.76
N GLY A 275 4.41 -21.60 1.02
CA GLY A 275 4.69 -22.95 1.49
C GLY A 275 5.54 -22.89 2.76
N ASP A 276 5.96 -24.03 3.27
CA ASP A 276 6.74 -24.21 4.50
C ASP A 276 8.13 -23.53 4.48
N THR A 277 8.34 -22.55 3.62
CA THR A 277 9.65 -21.94 3.38
C THR A 277 9.75 -20.61 4.08
N ALA A 278 10.58 -20.53 5.09
CA ALA A 278 11.12 -19.30 5.61
C ALA A 278 12.23 -18.77 4.69
N GLY A 279 12.33 -17.45 4.52
CA GLY A 279 13.38 -16.84 3.69
C GLY A 279 13.40 -15.33 3.82
N GLY A 280 14.39 -14.68 3.24
CA GLY A 280 14.40 -13.22 3.07
C GLY A 280 13.31 -12.76 2.11
N ARG A 281 12.93 -11.47 2.18
CA ARG A 281 11.91 -10.89 1.29
C ARG A 281 12.22 -11.14 -0.18
N ASP A 282 13.45 -10.89 -0.61
CA ASP A 282 13.84 -11.01 -2.02
C ASP A 282 13.76 -12.46 -2.52
N GLU A 283 14.12 -13.42 -1.67
CA GLU A 283 13.99 -14.84 -1.97
C GLU A 283 12.53 -15.26 -2.10
N LEU A 284 11.65 -14.82 -1.18
CA LEU A 284 10.23 -15.13 -1.23
C LEU A 284 9.56 -14.47 -2.44
N CYS A 285 9.93 -13.22 -2.77
CA CYS A 285 9.47 -12.54 -3.98
C CYS A 285 9.88 -13.31 -5.24
N ALA A 286 11.15 -13.72 -5.33
CA ALA A 286 11.63 -14.49 -6.49
C ALA A 286 10.90 -15.84 -6.64
N ARG A 287 10.66 -16.56 -5.55
CA ARG A 287 9.88 -17.80 -5.54
C ARG A 287 8.43 -17.60 -5.95
N ALA A 288 7.84 -16.47 -5.59
CA ALA A 288 6.50 -16.06 -6.01
C ALA A 288 6.47 -15.54 -7.47
N GLY A 289 7.61 -15.53 -8.16
CA GLY A 289 7.73 -15.01 -9.51
C GLY A 289 7.76 -13.50 -9.63
N LEU A 290 7.87 -12.77 -8.50
CA LEU A 290 7.98 -11.30 -8.50
C LEU A 290 9.43 -10.92 -8.84
N SER A 291 9.79 -11.03 -10.12
CA SER A 291 11.13 -10.73 -10.63
C SER A 291 11.10 -9.98 -11.95
N ILE A 292 12.23 -9.33 -12.30
CA ILE A 292 12.40 -8.62 -13.58
C ILE A 292 12.28 -9.60 -14.75
N GLU A 293 12.87 -10.78 -14.62
CA GLU A 293 12.91 -11.81 -15.65
C GLU A 293 11.51 -12.33 -15.97
N HIS A 294 10.70 -12.62 -14.93
CA HIS A 294 9.35 -13.12 -15.12
C HIS A 294 8.44 -12.03 -15.71
N LEU A 295 8.55 -10.77 -15.26
CA LEU A 295 7.82 -9.67 -15.88
C LEU A 295 8.19 -9.51 -17.35
N ALA A 296 9.48 -9.63 -17.71
CA ALA A 296 9.94 -9.58 -19.09
C ALA A 296 9.38 -10.73 -19.94
N GLN A 297 9.31 -11.94 -19.39
CA GLN A 297 8.68 -13.10 -20.05
C GLN A 297 7.18 -12.86 -20.32
N LEU A 298 6.44 -12.36 -19.31
CA LEU A 298 5.02 -12.00 -19.47
C LEU A 298 4.82 -10.92 -20.54
N ALA A 299 5.69 -9.91 -20.57
CA ALA A 299 5.66 -8.87 -21.59
C ALA A 299 5.83 -9.45 -22.99
N GLN A 300 6.80 -10.34 -23.21
CA GLN A 300 7.02 -11.01 -24.50
C GLN A 300 5.83 -11.85 -24.96
N VAL A 301 5.15 -12.54 -24.04
CA VAL A 301 3.93 -13.31 -24.36
C VAL A 301 2.77 -12.40 -24.78
N LEU A 302 2.74 -11.16 -24.34
CA LEU A 302 1.69 -10.20 -24.67
C LEU A 302 1.91 -9.51 -26.03
N LEU A 303 3.17 -9.32 -26.43
CA LEU A 303 3.55 -8.65 -27.68
C LEU A 303 3.26 -9.51 -28.90
#